data_792366bd15f11a76fb9b9c67f351a47e
#
_entry.id   792366bd15f11a76fb9b9c67f351a47e
#
_cell.length_a   1.000
_cell.length_b   1.000
_cell.length_c   1.000
_cell.angle_alpha   90.00
_cell.angle_beta   90.00
_cell.angle_gamma   90.00
#
_symmetry.space_group_name_H-M   'P 1'
#
loop_
_entity.id
_entity.type
_entity.pdbx_description
1 polymer ?
#
loop_
_entity_poly.entity_id
_entity_poly.type
_entity_poly.pdbx_seq_one_letter_code
_entity_poly.pdbx_strand_id
1 'polypeptide(L)'
;RANVSCKDAIEAAIRDNYHDNRLDAAAVGQVAEQFGQERMLYVLAATVRHFDYDGRISRDNKRWANTIPVYENKDGMDSDRSVQFVVCSHPGLTDLFLTQARHEQRLRQPLTADEIKTEAARLLGKLQEPVQPNSPNGTHFMAEVSRDFMERAGAKDTAALQKLLPFSTLALTTLKDRRGVFAMIGKDEDRSQSLRRPSVRSKLQQASAEQKQPAAKKKDLEL
;
A
#
# COMPACT_ATOMS: atom_id res chain seq x y z
N ARG A 1 7.98 -14.97 -31.18
CA ARG A 1 9.41 -15.16 -30.85
C ARG A 1 9.81 -14.28 -29.66
N ALA A 2 9.55 -12.98 -29.65
CA ALA A 2 10.01 -12.07 -28.58
C ALA A 2 9.44 -12.43 -27.18
N ASN A 3 8.20 -12.88 -27.09
CA ASN A 3 7.62 -13.33 -25.81
C ASN A 3 8.25 -14.63 -25.30
N VAL A 4 8.61 -15.56 -26.22
CA VAL A 4 9.33 -16.79 -25.86
C VAL A 4 10.72 -16.44 -25.32
N SER A 5 11.45 -15.59 -26.01
CA SER A 5 12.77 -15.14 -25.52
C SER A 5 12.68 -14.40 -24.18
N CYS A 6 11.64 -13.61 -23.95
CA CYS A 6 11.37 -12.98 -22.67
C CYS A 6 11.07 -14.01 -21.57
N LYS A 7 10.24 -15.03 -21.87
CA LYS A 7 9.96 -16.15 -20.99
C LYS A 7 11.26 -16.88 -20.59
N ASP A 8 12.11 -17.20 -21.57
CA ASP A 8 13.38 -17.90 -21.34
C ASP A 8 14.33 -17.06 -20.47
N ALA A 9 14.34 -15.73 -20.67
CA ALA A 9 15.13 -14.82 -19.85
C ALA A 9 14.62 -14.73 -18.41
N ILE A 10 13.30 -14.72 -18.19
CA ILE A 10 12.73 -14.74 -16.83
C ILE A 10 13.07 -16.06 -16.14
N GLU A 11 12.97 -17.19 -16.84
CA GLU A 11 13.32 -18.51 -16.31
C GLU A 11 14.80 -18.56 -15.90
N ALA A 12 15.69 -18.07 -16.76
CA ALA A 12 17.11 -17.97 -16.46
C ALA A 12 17.38 -17.05 -15.27
N ALA A 13 16.73 -15.88 -15.22
CA ALA A 13 16.86 -14.93 -14.14
C ALA A 13 16.45 -15.55 -12.79
N ILE A 14 15.33 -16.31 -12.76
CA ILE A 14 14.91 -17.03 -11.54
C ILE A 14 15.95 -18.09 -11.16
N ARG A 15 16.39 -18.92 -12.10
CA ARG A 15 17.33 -20.02 -11.83
C ARG A 15 18.66 -19.51 -11.29
N ASP A 16 19.17 -18.44 -11.89
CA ASP A 16 20.54 -17.98 -11.65
C ASP A 16 20.64 -16.99 -10.46
N ASN A 17 19.50 -16.41 -10.01
CA ASN A 17 19.47 -15.38 -8.97
C ASN A 17 18.56 -15.71 -7.78
N TYR A 18 18.11 -16.97 -7.66
CA TYR A 18 17.34 -17.42 -6.50
C TYR A 18 18.24 -18.17 -5.54
N HIS A 19 18.58 -17.53 -4.41
CA HIS A 19 19.44 -18.08 -3.37
C HIS A 19 18.85 -17.78 -1.99
N ASP A 20 18.99 -18.70 -1.05
CA ASP A 20 18.55 -18.54 0.35
C ASP A 20 17.09 -18.07 0.50
N ASN A 21 16.19 -18.63 -0.31
CA ASN A 21 14.77 -18.26 -0.36
C ASN A 21 14.52 -16.79 -0.77
N ARG A 22 15.45 -16.18 -1.47
CA ARG A 22 15.34 -14.80 -1.95
C ARG A 22 15.70 -14.72 -3.43
N LEU A 23 15.00 -13.86 -4.14
CA LEU A 23 15.32 -13.46 -5.50
C LEU A 23 16.03 -12.11 -5.46
N ASP A 24 17.14 -12.00 -6.21
CA ASP A 24 17.81 -10.71 -6.37
C ASP A 24 16.91 -9.76 -7.20
N ALA A 25 16.62 -8.60 -6.64
CA ALA A 25 15.83 -7.57 -7.30
C ALA A 25 16.47 -7.08 -8.63
N ALA A 26 17.80 -7.07 -8.71
CA ALA A 26 18.53 -6.68 -9.93
C ALA A 26 18.18 -7.58 -11.12
N ALA A 27 17.88 -8.86 -10.89
CA ALA A 27 17.51 -9.80 -11.94
C ALA A 27 16.21 -9.40 -12.66
N VAL A 28 15.25 -8.88 -11.91
CA VAL A 28 13.97 -8.35 -12.47
C VAL A 28 14.24 -7.12 -13.32
N GLY A 29 15.07 -6.19 -12.83
CA GLY A 29 15.47 -4.99 -13.56
C GLY A 29 16.13 -5.31 -14.91
N GLN A 30 17.06 -6.26 -14.94
CA GLN A 30 17.75 -6.68 -16.16
C GLN A 30 16.78 -7.22 -17.22
N VAL A 31 15.83 -8.07 -16.84
CA VAL A 31 14.83 -8.59 -17.78
C VAL A 31 13.93 -7.46 -18.30
N ALA A 32 13.53 -6.54 -17.42
CA ALA A 32 12.72 -5.39 -17.80
C ALA A 32 13.44 -4.45 -18.77
N GLU A 33 14.75 -4.24 -18.59
CA GLU A 33 15.57 -3.44 -19.51
C GLU A 33 15.74 -4.10 -20.87
N GLN A 34 15.94 -5.42 -20.89
CA GLN A 34 16.17 -6.17 -22.14
C GLN A 34 14.92 -6.32 -22.99
N PHE A 35 13.74 -6.57 -22.39
CA PHE A 35 12.52 -6.92 -23.12
C PHE A 35 11.42 -5.87 -23.05
N GLY A 36 11.56 -4.89 -22.19
CA GLY A 36 10.52 -3.94 -21.82
C GLY A 36 9.61 -4.48 -20.74
N GLN A 37 9.22 -3.61 -19.82
CA GLN A 37 8.39 -3.95 -18.67
C GLN A 37 7.02 -4.53 -19.06
N GLU A 38 6.37 -3.96 -20.05
CA GLU A 38 5.06 -4.41 -20.52
C GLU A 38 5.10 -5.87 -21.02
N ARG A 39 6.12 -6.21 -21.81
CA ARG A 39 6.27 -7.58 -22.29
C ARG A 39 6.55 -8.57 -21.16
N MET A 40 7.44 -8.22 -20.24
CA MET A 40 7.73 -9.04 -19.07
C MET A 40 6.46 -9.30 -18.26
N LEU A 41 5.69 -8.26 -17.97
CA LEU A 41 4.44 -8.38 -17.22
C LEU A 41 3.37 -9.18 -17.99
N TYR A 42 3.30 -9.05 -19.32
CA TYR A 42 2.41 -9.86 -20.15
C TYR A 42 2.73 -11.36 -20.05
N VAL A 43 4.00 -11.72 -20.17
CA VAL A 43 4.45 -13.14 -20.07
C VAL A 43 4.17 -13.69 -18.67
N LEU A 44 4.40 -12.90 -17.63
CA LEU A 44 4.11 -13.29 -16.25
C LEU A 44 2.59 -13.45 -16.01
N ALA A 45 1.77 -12.56 -16.55
CA ALA A 45 0.31 -12.66 -16.45
C ALA A 45 -0.22 -13.93 -17.14
N ALA A 46 0.30 -14.25 -18.31
CA ALA A 46 -0.05 -15.50 -19.02
C ALA A 46 0.34 -16.74 -18.19
N THR A 47 1.53 -16.72 -17.59
CA THR A 47 1.99 -17.82 -16.72
C THR A 47 1.11 -17.97 -15.47
N VAL A 48 0.75 -16.86 -14.81
CA VAL A 48 -0.11 -16.89 -13.62
C VAL A 48 -1.50 -17.45 -13.96
N ARG A 49 -2.08 -17.07 -15.09
CA ARG A 49 -3.36 -17.62 -15.54
C ARG A 49 -3.30 -19.12 -15.80
N HIS A 50 -2.20 -19.61 -16.38
CA HIS A 50 -1.98 -21.04 -16.58
C HIS A 50 -2.01 -21.80 -15.25
N PHE A 51 -1.51 -21.20 -14.16
CA PHE A 51 -1.48 -21.76 -12.82
C PHE A 51 -2.55 -21.20 -11.88
N ASP A 52 -3.68 -20.73 -12.39
CA ASP A 52 -4.72 -20.09 -11.55
C ASP A 52 -5.26 -21.02 -10.44
N TYR A 53 -5.26 -22.32 -10.70
CA TYR A 53 -5.65 -23.35 -9.71
C TYR A 53 -4.60 -23.59 -8.62
N ASP A 54 -3.34 -23.13 -8.79
CA ASP A 54 -2.25 -23.44 -7.87
C ASP A 54 -2.25 -22.48 -6.67
N GLY A 55 -2.29 -23.07 -5.47
CA GLY A 55 -2.32 -22.32 -4.20
C GLY A 55 -1.01 -21.59 -3.87
N ARG A 56 0.09 -21.89 -4.55
CA ARG A 56 1.40 -21.23 -4.36
C ARG A 56 1.45 -19.84 -5.02
N ILE A 57 0.50 -19.53 -5.91
CA ILE A 57 0.35 -18.18 -6.46
C ILE A 57 -0.60 -17.40 -5.57
N SER A 58 -0.17 -16.19 -5.18
CA SER A 58 -0.93 -15.29 -4.33
C SER A 58 -2.23 -14.85 -5.01
N ARG A 59 -3.30 -14.67 -4.21
CA ARG A 59 -4.59 -14.17 -4.71
C ARG A 59 -4.47 -12.79 -5.37
N ASP A 60 -3.53 -11.99 -4.89
CA ASP A 60 -3.30 -10.65 -5.40
C ASP A 60 -2.68 -10.67 -6.79
N ASN A 61 -1.72 -11.57 -7.03
CA ASN A 61 -1.12 -11.77 -8.34
C ASN A 61 -2.11 -12.40 -9.34
N LYS A 62 -2.99 -13.30 -8.90
CA LYS A 62 -4.07 -13.83 -9.74
C LYS A 62 -5.05 -12.75 -10.17
N ARG A 63 -5.52 -11.90 -9.22
CA ARG A 63 -6.40 -10.77 -9.54
C ARG A 63 -5.73 -9.82 -10.54
N TRP A 64 -4.49 -9.49 -10.28
CA TRP A 64 -3.73 -8.61 -11.16
C TRP A 64 -3.57 -9.23 -12.56
N ALA A 65 -3.19 -10.48 -12.68
CA ALA A 65 -3.04 -11.16 -13.97
C ALA A 65 -4.31 -11.09 -14.81
N ASN A 66 -5.48 -11.15 -14.17
CA ASN A 66 -6.77 -11.03 -14.84
C ASN A 66 -7.08 -9.61 -15.35
N THR A 67 -6.36 -8.58 -14.90
CA THR A 67 -6.48 -7.21 -15.46
C THR A 67 -5.65 -7.00 -16.71
N ILE A 68 -4.67 -7.86 -16.97
CA ILE A 68 -3.81 -7.75 -18.15
C ILE A 68 -4.53 -8.42 -19.34
N PRO A 69 -4.79 -7.73 -20.45
CA PRO A 69 -5.37 -8.36 -21.62
C PRO A 69 -4.39 -9.37 -22.21
N VAL A 70 -4.72 -10.64 -22.13
CA VAL A 70 -3.99 -11.71 -22.82
C VAL A 70 -4.80 -12.05 -24.06
N TYR A 71 -4.16 -12.03 -25.21
CA TYR A 71 -4.80 -12.40 -26.47
C TYR A 71 -5.09 -13.93 -26.41
N GLU A 72 -6.33 -14.26 -26.19
CA GLU A 72 -6.85 -15.59 -26.45
C GLU A 72 -7.06 -15.69 -27.95
N ASN A 73 -6.43 -16.67 -28.60
CA ASN A 73 -6.68 -16.93 -29.99
C ASN A 73 -8.11 -17.46 -30.11
N LYS A 74 -9.02 -16.68 -30.69
CA LYS A 74 -10.44 -17.05 -30.83
C LYS A 74 -10.69 -18.26 -31.72
N ASP A 75 -9.67 -18.72 -32.40
CA ASP A 75 -9.81 -19.78 -33.40
C ASP A 75 -9.65 -21.22 -32.84
N GLY A 76 -9.61 -21.38 -31.54
CA GLY A 76 -9.69 -22.69 -30.88
C GLY A 76 -8.53 -23.67 -31.14
N MET A 77 -7.56 -23.30 -31.97
CA MET A 77 -6.46 -24.17 -32.38
C MET A 77 -5.14 -23.96 -31.60
N ASP A 78 -5.09 -23.03 -30.65
CA ASP A 78 -3.85 -22.64 -29.99
C ASP A 78 -3.81 -22.86 -28.46
N SER A 79 -4.34 -24.00 -28.00
CA SER A 79 -4.06 -24.47 -26.63
C SER A 79 -2.55 -24.57 -26.35
N ASP A 80 -1.75 -24.84 -27.38
CA ASP A 80 -0.29 -24.96 -27.26
C ASP A 80 0.44 -23.62 -27.13
N ARG A 81 -0.14 -22.50 -27.58
CA ARG A 81 0.54 -21.19 -27.48
C ARG A 81 0.47 -20.59 -26.07
N SER A 82 -0.57 -20.89 -25.31
CA SER A 82 -0.64 -20.45 -23.90
C SER A 82 0.43 -21.13 -23.04
N VAL A 83 0.79 -22.38 -23.37
CA VAL A 83 1.85 -23.14 -22.70
C VAL A 83 3.25 -22.56 -23.00
N GLN A 84 3.42 -21.89 -24.14
CA GLN A 84 4.71 -21.30 -24.54
C GLN A 84 5.17 -20.15 -23.63
N PHE A 85 4.28 -19.59 -22.83
CA PHE A 85 4.60 -18.50 -21.90
C PHE A 85 4.68 -18.95 -20.44
N VAL A 86 4.69 -20.21 -20.16
CA VAL A 86 4.92 -20.74 -18.81
C VAL A 86 6.39 -20.60 -18.48
N VAL A 87 6.70 -19.69 -17.56
CA VAL A 87 8.08 -19.27 -17.21
C VAL A 87 8.86 -20.42 -16.59
N CYS A 88 8.27 -21.15 -15.65
CA CYS A 88 8.90 -22.31 -15.03
C CYS A 88 7.85 -23.24 -14.42
N SER A 89 8.27 -24.49 -14.10
CA SER A 89 7.44 -25.49 -13.47
C SER A 89 7.12 -25.21 -11.98
N HIS A 90 7.66 -24.16 -11.41
CA HIS A 90 7.51 -23.80 -10.00
C HIS A 90 6.68 -22.52 -9.84
N PRO A 91 5.34 -22.61 -9.71
CA PRO A 91 4.47 -21.44 -9.58
C PRO A 91 4.85 -20.47 -8.48
N GLY A 92 5.36 -20.96 -7.34
CA GLY A 92 5.80 -20.11 -6.24
C GLY A 92 6.99 -19.20 -6.60
N LEU A 93 7.91 -19.65 -7.43
CA LEU A 93 9.03 -18.82 -7.91
C LEU A 93 8.55 -17.77 -8.92
N THR A 94 7.59 -18.15 -9.77
CA THR A 94 6.91 -17.20 -10.66
C THR A 94 6.18 -16.12 -9.87
N ASP A 95 5.48 -16.50 -8.80
CA ASP A 95 4.78 -15.56 -7.91
C ASP A 95 5.75 -14.58 -7.24
N LEU A 96 6.88 -15.08 -6.78
CA LEU A 96 7.94 -14.26 -6.19
C LEU A 96 8.50 -13.25 -7.20
N PHE A 97 8.86 -13.72 -8.41
CA PHE A 97 9.39 -12.86 -9.47
C PHE A 97 8.37 -11.80 -9.89
N LEU A 98 7.10 -12.18 -10.06
CA LEU A 98 6.03 -11.25 -10.38
C LEU A 98 5.80 -10.23 -9.28
N THR A 99 5.81 -10.65 -8.02
CA THR A 99 5.66 -9.75 -6.87
C THR A 99 6.75 -8.68 -6.88
N GLN A 100 7.99 -9.08 -7.12
CA GLN A 100 9.12 -8.15 -7.25
C GLN A 100 8.97 -7.25 -8.49
N ALA A 101 8.58 -7.79 -9.64
CA ALA A 101 8.38 -7.01 -10.87
C ALA A 101 7.27 -5.94 -10.71
N ARG A 102 6.19 -6.27 -10.02
CA ARG A 102 5.11 -5.33 -9.70
C ARG A 102 5.55 -4.27 -8.69
N HIS A 103 6.37 -4.65 -7.73
CA HIS A 103 6.96 -3.69 -6.78
C HIS A 103 7.85 -2.69 -7.51
N GLU A 104 8.78 -3.15 -8.36
CA GLU A 104 9.63 -2.29 -9.18
C GLU A 104 8.82 -1.36 -10.10
N GLN A 105 7.73 -1.87 -10.70
CA GLN A 105 6.82 -1.05 -11.48
C GLN A 105 6.19 0.05 -10.62
N ARG A 106 5.74 -0.28 -9.42
CA ARG A 106 5.11 0.67 -8.52
C ARG A 106 6.08 1.76 -8.07
N LEU A 107 7.32 1.41 -7.77
CA LEU A 107 8.35 2.37 -7.38
C LEU A 107 8.62 3.45 -8.47
N ARG A 108 8.41 3.11 -9.74
CA ARG A 108 8.58 4.05 -10.86
C ARG A 108 7.35 4.96 -11.07
N GLN A 109 6.21 4.64 -10.46
CA GLN A 109 5.01 5.45 -10.58
C GLN A 109 4.99 6.56 -9.53
N PRO A 110 4.67 7.82 -9.91
CA PRO A 110 4.49 8.88 -8.94
C PRO A 110 3.31 8.56 -8.03
N LEU A 111 3.38 9.04 -6.79
CA LEU A 111 2.27 8.93 -5.86
C LEU A 111 1.07 9.74 -6.34
N THR A 112 -0.10 9.13 -6.27
CA THR A 112 -1.36 9.83 -6.54
C THR A 112 -1.84 10.59 -5.30
N ALA A 113 -2.67 11.61 -5.49
CA ALA A 113 -3.27 12.36 -4.39
C ALA A 113 -4.09 11.46 -3.44
N ASP A 114 -4.71 10.41 -3.98
CA ASP A 114 -5.51 9.48 -3.17
C ASP A 114 -4.62 8.53 -2.35
N GLU A 115 -3.47 8.11 -2.87
CA GLU A 115 -2.48 7.34 -2.09
C GLU A 115 -1.93 8.18 -0.94
N ILE A 116 -1.64 9.46 -1.16
CA ILE A 116 -1.19 10.38 -0.11
C ILE A 116 -2.26 10.55 0.97
N LYS A 117 -3.53 10.72 0.60
CA LYS A 117 -4.68 10.80 1.54
C LYS A 117 -4.86 9.50 2.32
N THR A 118 -4.74 8.36 1.65
CA THR A 118 -4.87 7.03 2.27
C THR A 118 -3.78 6.82 3.31
N GLU A 119 -2.53 7.18 3.00
CA GLU A 119 -1.44 7.09 3.95
C GLU A 119 -1.62 8.05 5.13
N ALA A 120 -2.08 9.28 4.89
CA ALA A 120 -2.41 10.22 5.96
C ALA A 120 -3.49 9.67 6.89
N ALA A 121 -4.57 9.10 6.35
CA ALA A 121 -5.63 8.49 7.14
C ALA A 121 -5.13 7.30 7.97
N ARG A 122 -4.27 6.44 7.39
CA ARG A 122 -3.64 5.32 8.09
C ARG A 122 -2.78 5.79 9.26
N LEU A 123 -1.94 6.81 9.05
CA LEU A 123 -1.08 7.36 10.08
C LEU A 123 -1.90 8.01 11.20
N LEU A 124 -2.94 8.77 10.85
CA LEU A 124 -3.87 9.36 11.83
C LEU A 124 -4.57 8.31 12.66
N GLY A 125 -5.05 7.23 12.04
CA GLY A 125 -5.66 6.10 12.74
C GLY A 125 -4.68 5.49 13.76
N LYS A 126 -3.43 5.26 13.36
CA LYS A 126 -2.39 4.73 14.25
C LYS A 126 -2.03 5.67 15.39
N LEU A 127 -1.91 6.96 15.13
CA LEU A 127 -1.61 7.97 16.15
C LEU A 127 -2.73 8.12 17.19
N GLN A 128 -3.96 7.77 16.82
CA GLN A 128 -5.13 7.82 17.69
C GLN A 128 -5.40 6.50 18.44
N GLU A 129 -4.74 5.40 18.04
CA GLU A 129 -4.90 4.12 18.75
C GLU A 129 -4.40 4.21 20.20
N PRO A 130 -5.12 3.64 21.17
CA PRO A 130 -4.62 3.51 22.54
C PRO A 130 -3.35 2.66 22.58
N VAL A 131 -2.36 3.10 23.35
CA VAL A 131 -1.11 2.33 23.55
C VAL A 131 -1.40 0.99 24.25
N GLN A 132 -2.39 0.98 25.14
CA GLN A 132 -2.90 -0.23 25.79
C GLN A 132 -4.43 -0.13 25.85
N PRO A 133 -5.16 -1.23 25.62
CA PRO A 133 -6.63 -1.22 25.58
C PRO A 133 -7.28 -0.63 26.83
N ASN A 134 -6.65 -0.78 28.00
CA ASN A 134 -7.14 -0.32 29.30
C ASN A 134 -6.35 0.86 29.87
N SER A 135 -5.44 1.45 29.10
CA SER A 135 -4.66 2.59 29.59
C SER A 135 -5.51 3.86 29.54
N PRO A 136 -5.74 4.54 30.66
CA PRO A 136 -6.48 5.80 30.68
C PRO A 136 -5.73 6.93 29.96
N ASN A 137 -4.44 6.80 29.67
CA ASN A 137 -3.53 7.90 29.37
C ASN A 137 -2.65 7.72 28.13
N GLY A 138 -3.03 6.91 27.12
CA GLY A 138 -2.08 6.78 26.04
C GLY A 138 -2.69 6.53 24.67
N THR A 139 -2.47 7.44 23.78
CA THR A 139 -2.48 7.21 22.33
C THR A 139 -1.04 7.10 21.82
N HIS A 140 -0.86 6.44 20.69
CA HIS A 140 0.44 6.46 20.04
C HIS A 140 0.78 7.86 19.58
N PHE A 141 1.94 8.36 19.92
CA PHE A 141 2.44 9.66 19.44
C PHE A 141 3.37 9.52 18.22
N MET A 142 3.61 8.28 17.80
CA MET A 142 4.51 7.95 16.69
C MET A 142 3.90 6.83 15.86
N ALA A 143 3.89 6.98 14.54
CA ALA A 143 3.44 5.98 13.59
C ALA A 143 4.45 5.86 12.45
N GLU A 144 4.80 4.64 12.06
CA GLU A 144 5.71 4.39 10.95
C GLU A 144 5.02 4.70 9.63
N VAL A 145 5.67 5.52 8.80
CA VAL A 145 5.26 5.77 7.42
C VAL A 145 5.52 4.50 6.60
N SER A 146 4.59 4.12 5.74
CA SER A 146 4.75 2.89 4.96
C SER A 146 6.01 2.98 4.10
N ARG A 147 6.72 1.86 4.03
CA ARG A 147 7.96 1.76 3.28
C ARG A 147 7.75 2.06 1.80
N ASP A 148 6.70 1.49 1.19
CA ASP A 148 6.32 1.73 -0.20
C ASP A 148 6.08 3.23 -0.48
N PHE A 149 5.39 3.92 0.46
CA PHE A 149 5.20 5.37 0.36
C PHE A 149 6.54 6.11 0.35
N MET A 150 7.44 5.79 1.28
CA MET A 150 8.73 6.48 1.40
C MET A 150 9.67 6.23 0.23
N GLU A 151 9.68 5.02 -0.30
CA GLU A 151 10.50 4.67 -1.46
C GLU A 151 10.05 5.40 -2.73
N ARG A 152 8.76 5.74 -2.84
CA ARG A 152 8.17 6.48 -3.98
C ARG A 152 8.10 7.99 -3.76
N ALA A 153 8.00 8.42 -2.50
CA ALA A 153 7.77 9.83 -2.17
C ALA A 153 9.00 10.69 -2.47
N GLY A 154 8.80 11.72 -3.23
CA GLY A 154 9.71 12.85 -3.30
C GLY A 154 9.43 13.88 -2.21
N ALA A 155 10.26 14.95 -2.15
CA ALA A 155 10.07 16.04 -1.21
C ALA A 155 8.67 16.69 -1.31
N LYS A 156 8.12 16.78 -2.54
CA LYS A 156 6.79 17.34 -2.81
C LYS A 156 5.68 16.49 -2.17
N ASP A 157 5.77 15.17 -2.30
CA ASP A 157 4.76 14.24 -1.77
C ASP A 157 4.83 14.18 -0.25
N THR A 158 6.04 14.21 0.30
CA THR A 158 6.26 14.31 1.76
C THR A 158 5.65 15.58 2.34
N ALA A 159 5.82 16.72 1.67
CA ALA A 159 5.21 17.99 2.08
C ALA A 159 3.67 17.96 1.97
N ALA A 160 3.13 17.29 0.94
CA ALA A 160 1.70 17.08 0.78
C ALA A 160 1.14 16.20 1.90
N LEU A 161 1.80 15.10 2.23
CA LEU A 161 1.42 14.25 3.36
C LEU A 161 1.41 15.03 4.68
N GLN A 162 2.44 15.81 4.93
CA GLN A 162 2.55 16.62 6.15
C GLN A 162 1.37 17.62 6.30
N LYS A 163 0.92 18.22 5.20
CA LYS A 163 -0.23 19.13 5.22
C LYS A 163 -1.55 18.45 5.57
N LEU A 164 -1.68 17.16 5.31
CA LEU A 164 -2.88 16.37 5.64
C LEU A 164 -2.87 15.86 7.08
N LEU A 165 -1.72 15.90 7.75
CA LEU A 165 -1.62 15.54 9.16
C LEU A 165 -1.89 16.79 10.02
N PRO A 166 -2.82 16.75 10.99
CA PRO A 166 -3.14 17.89 11.85
C PRO A 166 -2.01 18.22 12.84
N PHE A 167 -0.97 17.40 12.88
CA PHE A 167 0.18 17.52 13.75
C PHE A 167 1.37 18.08 12.96
N SER A 168 2.07 19.05 13.53
CA SER A 168 3.06 19.87 12.83
C SER A 168 4.35 19.15 12.45
N THR A 169 4.51 17.84 12.73
CA THR A 169 5.80 17.21 12.54
C THR A 169 5.67 15.84 11.87
N LEU A 170 6.02 15.81 10.59
CA LEU A 170 6.53 14.61 9.96
C LEU A 170 8.04 14.57 10.29
N ALA A 171 8.43 13.90 11.34
CA ALA A 171 9.83 13.66 11.59
C ALA A 171 10.29 12.54 10.65
N LEU A 172 10.94 12.92 9.57
CA LEU A 172 11.74 12.02 8.74
C LEU A 172 13.00 11.62 9.53
N THR A 173 12.81 11.03 10.67
CA THR A 173 13.90 10.61 11.55
C THR A 173 14.01 9.11 11.50
N THR A 174 15.16 8.63 11.08
CA THR A 174 15.60 7.30 11.42
C THR A 174 15.91 7.26 12.90
N LEU A 175 15.14 6.52 13.66
CA LEU A 175 15.52 6.24 15.06
C LEU A 175 16.78 5.37 15.06
N LYS A 176 17.74 5.66 15.96
CA LYS A 176 19.03 4.94 16.02
C LYS A 176 18.89 3.41 16.06
N ASP A 177 17.81 2.90 16.63
CA ASP A 177 17.56 1.48 16.84
C ASP A 177 16.47 0.89 15.94
N ARG A 178 15.90 1.67 15.03
CA ARG A 178 14.83 1.23 14.13
C ARG A 178 15.05 1.74 12.71
N ARG A 179 14.88 0.85 11.75
CA ARG A 179 14.85 1.23 10.33
C ARG A 179 13.46 1.72 10.00
N GLY A 180 13.35 2.90 9.40
CA GLY A 180 12.07 3.45 8.94
C GLY A 180 11.96 4.95 9.17
N VAL A 181 10.88 5.52 8.63
CA VAL A 181 10.52 6.92 8.78
C VAL A 181 9.21 6.97 9.55
N PHE A 182 9.15 7.86 10.52
CA PHE A 182 8.04 7.94 11.45
C PHE A 182 7.36 9.30 11.35
N ALA A 183 6.03 9.29 11.30
CA ALA A 183 5.21 10.45 11.60
C ALA A 183 5.07 10.58 13.11
N MET A 184 5.36 11.76 13.65
CA MET A 184 5.32 12.02 15.07
C MET A 184 4.44 13.22 15.38
N ILE A 185 3.77 13.18 16.53
CA ILE A 185 3.21 14.37 17.17
C ILE A 185 4.39 15.16 17.74
N GLY A 186 4.78 16.24 17.06
CA GLY A 186 6.10 16.85 17.26
C GLY A 186 6.21 17.82 18.41
N LYS A 187 5.11 18.45 18.83
CA LYS A 187 5.11 19.41 19.92
C LYS A 187 4.44 18.83 21.16
N ASP A 188 4.92 19.20 22.33
CA ASP A 188 4.31 18.78 23.59
C ASP A 188 2.85 19.23 23.72
N GLU A 189 2.50 20.36 23.10
CA GLU A 189 1.13 20.86 22.99
C GLU A 189 0.24 19.92 22.17
N ASP A 190 0.73 19.43 21.04
CA ASP A 190 0.01 18.47 20.19
C ASP A 190 -0.12 17.12 20.88
N ARG A 191 0.92 16.68 21.60
CA ARG A 191 0.88 15.49 22.46
C ARG A 191 -0.17 15.62 23.56
N SER A 192 -0.24 16.77 24.19
CA SER A 192 -1.21 17.02 25.27
C SER A 192 -2.64 17.10 24.73
N GLN A 193 -2.87 17.58 23.51
CA GLN A 193 -4.18 17.59 22.86
C GLN A 193 -4.65 16.17 22.51
N SER A 194 -3.77 15.32 21.99
CA SER A 194 -4.10 13.94 21.68
C SER A 194 -4.38 13.09 22.93
N LEU A 195 -3.80 13.46 24.06
CA LEU A 195 -3.99 12.82 25.37
C LEU A 195 -5.19 13.37 26.14
N ARG A 196 -5.68 14.57 25.79
CA ARG A 196 -6.84 15.18 26.46
C ARG A 196 -8.12 14.49 25.98
N ARG A 197 -8.57 13.54 26.77
CA ARG A 197 -10.00 13.18 26.73
C ARG A 197 -10.79 14.44 27.11
N PRO A 198 -11.90 14.74 26.41
CA PRO A 198 -12.77 15.83 26.84
C PRO A 198 -13.15 15.56 28.29
N SER A 199 -12.75 16.49 29.17
CA SER A 199 -12.99 16.39 30.60
C SER A 199 -14.47 16.12 30.83
N VAL A 200 -14.79 15.25 31.79
CA VAL A 200 -16.18 15.04 32.23
C VAL A 200 -16.87 16.37 32.52
N ARG A 201 -16.10 17.35 32.99
CA ARG A 201 -16.55 18.72 33.25
C ARG A 201 -16.90 19.48 31.94
N SER A 202 -16.17 19.31 30.84
CA SER A 202 -16.51 19.92 29.56
C SER A 202 -17.72 19.24 28.91
N LYS A 203 -17.88 17.94 29.09
CA LYS A 203 -19.10 17.21 28.67
C LYS A 203 -20.32 17.63 29.47
N LEU A 204 -20.19 17.85 30.77
CA LEU A 204 -21.26 18.37 31.63
C LEU A 204 -21.60 19.82 31.28
N GLN A 205 -20.63 20.66 30.95
CA GLN A 205 -20.89 22.03 30.52
C GLN A 205 -21.58 22.08 29.15
N GLN A 206 -21.20 21.22 28.21
CA GLN A 206 -21.91 21.10 26.93
C GLN A 206 -23.33 20.59 27.09
N ALA A 207 -23.54 19.56 27.90
CA ALA A 207 -24.89 19.06 28.21
C ALA A 207 -25.75 20.11 28.95
N SER A 208 -25.17 20.90 29.83
CA SER A 208 -25.87 21.98 30.52
C SER A 208 -26.16 23.18 29.60
N ALA A 209 -25.34 23.42 28.58
CA ALA A 209 -25.59 24.47 27.61
C ALA A 209 -26.72 24.08 26.62
N GLU A 210 -26.79 22.80 26.24
CA GLU A 210 -27.87 22.27 25.39
C GLU A 210 -29.22 22.27 26.12
N GLN A 211 -29.24 22.03 27.43
CA GLN A 211 -30.48 22.10 28.22
C GLN A 211 -30.99 23.52 28.51
N LYS A 212 -30.16 24.55 28.30
CA LYS A 212 -30.53 25.95 28.52
C LYS A 212 -31.04 26.68 27.28
N GLN A 213 -31.27 26.01 26.17
CA GLN A 213 -32.00 26.63 25.06
C GLN A 213 -33.48 26.74 25.44
N PRO A 214 -34.03 27.95 25.57
CA PRO A 214 -35.45 28.10 25.94
C PRO A 214 -36.31 27.58 24.80
N ALA A 215 -37.24 26.68 25.14
CA ALA A 215 -38.27 26.23 24.23
C ALA A 215 -38.97 27.44 23.63
N ALA A 216 -38.96 27.57 22.32
CA ALA A 216 -39.67 28.60 21.60
C ALA A 216 -41.17 28.50 21.97
N LYS A 217 -41.68 29.52 22.60
CA LYS A 217 -43.13 29.68 22.89
C LYS A 217 -43.88 29.58 21.56
N LYS A 218 -44.69 28.54 21.41
CA LYS A 218 -45.75 28.51 20.45
C LYS A 218 -46.70 29.67 20.81
N LYS A 219 -46.79 30.66 19.94
CA LYS A 219 -47.89 31.63 19.96
C LYS A 219 -49.14 30.91 19.43
N ASP A 220 -50.07 30.71 20.29
CA ASP A 220 -51.47 30.45 19.91
C ASP A 220 -51.96 31.62 19.06
N LEU A 221 -52.43 31.35 17.85
CA LEU A 221 -53.25 32.22 17.07
C LEU A 221 -54.63 31.60 17.14
N GLU A 222 -55.44 32.16 18.04
CA GLU A 222 -56.88 32.12 17.93
C GLU A 222 -57.35 33.15 16.86
N LEU A 223 -58.34 32.73 16.09
CA LEU A 223 -59.30 33.32 15.21
C LEU A 223 -59.17 32.94 13.75
#